data_1ce818d192cd88edf2b729c02045655d
#
_entry.id   1ce818d192cd88edf2b729c02045655d
#
_cell.length_a   1.000
_cell.length_b   1.000
_cell.length_c   1.000
_cell.angle_alpha   90.00
_cell.angle_beta   90.00
_cell.angle_gamma   90.00
#
_symmetry.space_group_name_H-M   'P 1'
#
loop_
_entity.id
_entity.type
_entity.pdbx_description
1 polymer ?
#
loop_
_entity_poly.entity_id
_entity_poly.type
_entity_poly.pdbx_seq_one_letter_code
_entity_poly.pdbx_strand_id
1 'polypeptide(L)'
;MITKKRHLEMALQDVPPHPDPDPDREQYLTPASIAADLVWNATSQGDVEGLKVVDLGCGTGILSLAAALMGAHEVVGVDVDEKAIKMAIRQAQRLQVSARFLTQDVNEFKEKGDTVIMNPPFGAQKASRQEADRRFLEKALKVAPVVYSFHLKKTEEFLEKLVKALDSTITSRFYYSFPLPRIYHFHQEEKREVEVVVLRVEKR
;
A
#
# COMPACT_ATOMS: atom_id res chain seq x y z
N MET A 1 19.74 7.63 8.24
CA MET A 1 19.25 6.47 7.45
C MET A 1 18.95 5.30 8.39
N ILE A 2 17.84 4.62 8.22
CA ILE A 2 17.43 3.46 9.05
C ILE A 2 18.24 2.23 8.62
N THR A 3 18.96 1.62 9.55
CA THR A 3 19.86 0.47 9.28
C THR A 3 19.34 -0.85 9.81
N LYS A 4 18.20 -0.86 10.51
CA LYS A 4 17.57 -2.08 11.07
C LYS A 4 16.05 -2.00 10.87
N LYS A 5 15.45 -3.08 10.38
CA LYS A 5 13.98 -3.18 10.16
C LYS A 5 13.18 -2.80 11.43
N ARG A 6 13.62 -3.24 12.62
CA ARG A 6 12.97 -2.89 13.88
C ARG A 6 12.87 -1.37 14.11
N HIS A 7 13.89 -0.59 13.69
CA HIS A 7 13.84 0.87 13.84
C HIS A 7 12.81 1.50 12.88
N LEU A 8 12.64 0.93 11.69
CA LEU A 8 11.58 1.33 10.77
C LEU A 8 10.20 1.05 11.39
N GLU A 9 9.99 -0.15 11.90
CA GLU A 9 8.75 -0.53 12.57
C GLU A 9 8.42 0.42 13.74
N MET A 10 9.40 0.70 14.61
CA MET A 10 9.22 1.63 15.73
C MET A 10 8.84 3.04 15.28
N ALA A 11 9.45 3.54 14.21
CA ALA A 11 9.11 4.87 13.68
C ALA A 11 7.67 4.94 13.12
N LEU A 12 7.15 3.82 12.63
CA LEU A 12 5.81 3.72 12.04
C LEU A 12 4.70 3.42 13.06
N GLN A 13 5.03 2.93 14.26
CA GLN A 13 4.03 2.53 15.28
C GLN A 13 3.07 3.66 15.67
N ASP A 14 3.54 4.91 15.64
CA ASP A 14 2.73 6.08 16.01
C ASP A 14 1.97 6.70 14.82
N VAL A 15 1.99 6.08 13.64
CA VAL A 15 1.13 6.51 12.53
C VAL A 15 -0.31 6.13 12.86
N PRO A 16 -1.22 7.11 13.04
CA PRO A 16 -2.57 6.83 13.50
C PRO A 16 -3.43 6.23 12.38
N PRO A 17 -4.42 5.40 12.73
CA PRO A 17 -5.45 4.99 11.78
C PRO A 17 -6.30 6.19 11.36
N HIS A 18 -7.13 6.01 10.33
CA HIS A 18 -8.10 7.02 9.93
C HIS A 18 -9.08 7.32 11.08
N PRO A 19 -9.35 8.60 11.44
CA PRO A 19 -10.15 8.95 12.62
C PRO A 19 -11.64 8.61 12.45
N ASP A 20 -12.11 8.56 11.21
CA ASP A 20 -13.50 8.32 10.84
C ASP A 20 -13.50 7.49 9.55
N PRO A 21 -13.17 6.18 9.65
CA PRO A 21 -13.00 5.34 8.47
C PRO A 21 -14.33 5.07 7.78
N ASP A 22 -14.37 5.26 6.47
CA ASP A 22 -15.50 4.88 5.64
C ASP A 22 -15.43 3.35 5.36
N PRO A 23 -16.40 2.57 5.86
CA PRO A 23 -16.42 1.12 5.65
C PRO A 23 -16.45 0.73 4.16
N ASP A 24 -17.11 1.52 3.31
CA ASP A 24 -17.20 1.25 1.88
C ASP A 24 -15.87 1.45 1.13
N ARG A 25 -14.95 2.20 1.74
CA ARG A 25 -13.59 2.44 1.23
C ARG A 25 -12.54 1.52 1.84
N GLU A 26 -12.93 0.68 2.80
CA GLU A 26 -12.01 -0.24 3.50
C GLU A 26 -10.77 0.49 4.06
N GLN A 27 -10.98 1.63 4.72
CA GLN A 27 -9.92 2.52 5.25
C GLN A 27 -9.31 1.99 6.54
N TYR A 28 -8.67 0.84 6.49
CA TYR A 28 -7.89 0.32 7.63
C TYR A 28 -6.39 0.56 7.42
N LEU A 29 -5.73 0.87 8.53
CA LEU A 29 -4.28 1.10 8.51
C LEU A 29 -3.53 -0.23 8.31
N THR A 30 -2.57 -0.25 7.40
CA THR A 30 -1.59 -1.33 7.32
C THR A 30 -0.80 -1.38 8.63
N PRO A 31 -0.70 -2.54 9.32
CA PRO A 31 0.10 -2.63 10.55
C PRO A 31 1.55 -2.20 10.33
N ALA A 32 2.12 -1.48 11.31
CA ALA A 32 3.48 -0.96 11.23
C ALA A 32 4.53 -2.08 10.99
N SER A 33 4.33 -3.27 11.58
CA SER A 33 5.19 -4.43 11.37
C SER A 33 5.16 -4.92 9.92
N ILE A 34 3.98 -4.96 9.30
CA ILE A 34 3.80 -5.38 7.90
C ILE A 34 4.36 -4.33 6.95
N ALA A 35 4.05 -3.04 7.18
CA ALA A 35 4.58 -1.94 6.38
C ALA A 35 6.12 -1.89 6.42
N ALA A 36 6.70 -2.04 7.62
CA ALA A 36 8.15 -2.08 7.80
C ALA A 36 8.79 -3.30 7.12
N ASP A 37 8.19 -4.47 7.26
CA ASP A 37 8.72 -5.69 6.63
C ASP A 37 8.68 -5.60 5.11
N LEU A 38 7.55 -5.17 4.54
CA LEU A 38 7.40 -5.02 3.10
C LEU A 38 8.39 -4.02 2.51
N VAL A 39 8.45 -2.79 3.06
CA VAL A 39 9.30 -1.75 2.50
C VAL A 39 10.79 -2.04 2.73
N TRP A 40 11.14 -2.70 3.85
CA TRP A 40 12.48 -3.23 4.07
C TRP A 40 12.90 -4.24 2.97
N ASN A 41 12.03 -5.19 2.66
CA ASN A 41 12.27 -6.17 1.59
C ASN A 41 12.34 -5.50 0.21
N ALA A 42 11.45 -4.53 -0.08
CA ALA A 42 11.49 -3.77 -1.33
C ALA A 42 12.80 -2.98 -1.46
N THR A 43 13.29 -2.36 -0.38
CA THR A 43 14.61 -1.69 -0.36
C THR A 43 15.74 -2.68 -0.64
N SER A 44 15.70 -3.86 -0.02
CA SER A 44 16.71 -4.90 -0.22
C SER A 44 16.74 -5.43 -1.67
N GLN A 45 15.64 -5.31 -2.40
CA GLN A 45 15.55 -5.65 -3.83
C GLN A 45 15.96 -4.49 -4.76
N GLY A 46 16.32 -3.33 -4.20
CA GLY A 46 16.75 -2.15 -4.98
C GLY A 46 15.58 -1.32 -5.53
N ASP A 47 14.37 -1.50 -4.98
CA ASP A 47 13.15 -0.88 -5.53
C ASP A 47 12.70 0.38 -4.77
N VAL A 48 13.47 0.88 -3.79
CA VAL A 48 13.07 2.02 -2.96
C VAL A 48 14.17 3.07 -2.85
N GLU A 49 15.37 2.72 -2.37
CA GLU A 49 16.44 3.68 -2.10
C GLU A 49 16.88 4.37 -3.39
N GLY A 50 16.90 5.72 -3.35
CA GLY A 50 17.29 6.56 -4.50
C GLY A 50 16.25 6.64 -5.62
N LEU A 51 15.10 5.97 -5.49
CA LEU A 51 14.06 5.89 -6.52
C LEU A 51 12.85 6.77 -6.19
N LYS A 52 12.02 7.03 -7.21
CA LYS A 52 10.69 7.63 -7.05
C LYS A 52 9.65 6.55 -6.75
N VAL A 53 9.11 6.61 -5.53
CA VAL A 53 8.06 5.69 -5.07
C VAL A 53 6.70 6.38 -5.09
N VAL A 54 5.69 5.71 -5.65
CA VAL A 54 4.30 6.16 -5.67
C VAL A 54 3.44 5.22 -4.84
N ASP A 55 2.64 5.76 -3.91
CA ASP A 55 1.71 5.03 -3.05
C ASP A 55 0.28 5.35 -3.50
N LEU A 56 -0.38 4.39 -4.16
CA LEU A 56 -1.73 4.55 -4.70
C LEU A 56 -2.78 4.07 -3.70
N GLY A 57 -3.61 4.99 -3.23
CA GLY A 57 -4.53 4.77 -2.11
C GLY A 57 -3.76 4.81 -0.79
N CYS A 58 -2.97 5.86 -0.57
CA CYS A 58 -2.00 5.92 0.52
C CYS A 58 -2.63 6.03 1.93
N GLY A 59 -3.92 6.37 2.04
CA GLY A 59 -4.57 6.57 3.32
C GLY A 59 -3.83 7.57 4.20
N THR A 60 -3.54 7.20 5.45
CA THR A 60 -2.77 8.03 6.39
C THR A 60 -1.25 7.99 6.15
N GLY A 61 -0.80 7.36 5.07
CA GLY A 61 0.55 7.48 4.50
C GLY A 61 1.58 6.48 5.00
N ILE A 62 1.21 5.41 5.69
CA ILE A 62 2.19 4.54 6.37
C ILE A 62 3.22 3.91 5.39
N LEU A 63 2.81 3.48 4.19
CA LEU A 63 3.72 2.93 3.18
C LEU A 63 4.58 4.02 2.56
N SER A 64 4.00 5.18 2.26
CA SER A 64 4.72 6.38 1.80
C SER A 64 5.80 6.80 2.79
N LEU A 65 5.47 6.88 4.08
CA LEU A 65 6.39 7.26 5.14
C LEU A 65 7.51 6.24 5.32
N ALA A 66 7.18 4.95 5.22
CA ALA A 66 8.17 3.87 5.24
C ALA A 66 9.16 4.00 4.09
N ALA A 67 8.69 4.25 2.85
CA ALA A 67 9.55 4.45 1.68
C ALA A 67 10.46 5.67 1.84
N ALA A 68 9.93 6.80 2.36
CA ALA A 68 10.72 7.99 2.62
C ALA A 68 11.80 7.76 3.68
N LEU A 69 11.49 7.05 4.78
CA LEU A 69 12.44 6.67 5.83
C LEU A 69 13.53 5.72 5.32
N MET A 70 13.23 4.92 4.29
CA MET A 70 14.16 4.01 3.65
C MET A 70 14.94 4.62 2.49
N GLY A 71 14.90 5.94 2.32
CA GLY A 71 15.78 6.67 1.41
C GLY A 71 15.25 6.76 -0.02
N ALA A 72 13.95 6.63 -0.26
CA ALA A 72 13.38 6.98 -1.55
C ALA A 72 13.74 8.45 -1.90
N HIS A 73 14.12 8.69 -3.16
CA HIS A 73 14.49 10.02 -3.63
C HIS A 73 13.29 10.97 -3.67
N GLU A 74 12.16 10.47 -4.12
CA GLU A 74 10.88 11.15 -4.15
C GLU A 74 9.78 10.18 -3.72
N VAL A 75 8.85 10.64 -2.88
CA VAL A 75 7.66 9.88 -2.51
C VAL A 75 6.41 10.68 -2.83
N VAL A 76 5.46 10.04 -3.53
CA VAL A 76 4.15 10.63 -3.85
C VAL A 76 3.05 9.71 -3.37
N GLY A 77 2.30 10.13 -2.35
CA GLY A 77 1.09 9.45 -1.89
C GLY A 77 -0.16 10.06 -2.53
N VAL A 78 -1.07 9.23 -3.00
CA VAL A 78 -2.32 9.65 -3.64
C VAL A 78 -3.50 8.99 -2.96
N ASP A 79 -4.48 9.75 -2.51
CA ASP A 79 -5.74 9.25 -1.96
C ASP A 79 -6.89 10.23 -2.27
N VAL A 80 -8.12 9.73 -2.34
CA VAL A 80 -9.31 10.56 -2.54
C VAL A 80 -9.77 11.23 -1.24
N ASP A 81 -9.32 10.74 -0.09
CA ASP A 81 -9.74 11.22 1.21
C ASP A 81 -8.85 12.35 1.71
N GLU A 82 -9.38 13.57 1.69
CA GLU A 82 -8.66 14.75 2.18
C GLU A 82 -8.29 14.67 3.66
N LYS A 83 -9.12 14.00 4.52
CA LYS A 83 -8.80 13.85 5.94
C LYS A 83 -7.58 12.95 6.12
N ALA A 84 -7.53 11.82 5.38
CA ALA A 84 -6.38 10.92 5.37
C ALA A 84 -5.11 11.64 4.90
N ILE A 85 -5.18 12.38 3.80
CA ILE A 85 -4.07 13.17 3.26
C ILE A 85 -3.54 14.20 4.27
N LYS A 86 -4.42 14.93 4.94
CA LYS A 86 -4.00 15.87 6.01
C LYS A 86 -3.26 15.16 7.14
N MET A 87 -3.64 13.93 7.48
CA MET A 87 -2.93 13.14 8.47
C MET A 87 -1.58 12.68 7.96
N ALA A 88 -1.50 12.19 6.73
CA ALA A 88 -0.25 11.77 6.11
C ALA A 88 0.79 12.93 6.10
N ILE A 89 0.37 14.13 5.73
CA ILE A 89 1.23 15.34 5.75
C ILE A 89 1.74 15.61 7.17
N ARG A 90 0.87 15.56 8.20
CA ARG A 90 1.28 15.76 9.59
C ARG A 90 2.28 14.71 10.06
N GLN A 91 2.10 13.45 9.66
CA GLN A 91 3.03 12.39 10.01
C GLN A 91 4.38 12.54 9.31
N ALA A 92 4.42 12.97 8.05
CA ALA A 92 5.66 13.28 7.35
C ALA A 92 6.44 14.40 8.06
N GLN A 93 5.75 15.45 8.50
CA GLN A 93 6.35 16.53 9.30
C GLN A 93 6.89 16.00 10.64
N ARG A 94 6.10 15.19 11.38
CA ARG A 94 6.54 14.59 12.66
C ARG A 94 7.79 13.72 12.50
N LEU A 95 7.84 12.93 11.43
CA LEU A 95 8.97 12.04 11.14
C LEU A 95 10.13 12.75 10.44
N GLN A 96 9.97 14.03 10.11
CA GLN A 96 10.96 14.84 9.39
C GLN A 96 11.41 14.21 8.06
N VAL A 97 10.45 13.62 7.33
CA VAL A 97 10.68 13.04 6.00
C VAL A 97 10.01 13.87 4.91
N SER A 98 10.60 13.87 3.72
CA SER A 98 10.02 14.50 2.54
C SER A 98 9.12 13.51 1.81
N ALA A 99 7.83 13.82 1.74
CA ALA A 99 6.86 13.10 0.93
C ALA A 99 5.77 14.08 0.49
N ARG A 100 5.32 13.96 -0.75
CA ARG A 100 4.24 14.77 -1.32
C ARG A 100 2.95 13.95 -1.32
N PHE A 101 1.88 14.56 -0.83
CA PHE A 101 0.57 13.91 -0.76
C PHE A 101 -0.47 14.68 -1.56
N LEU A 102 -1.28 13.98 -2.35
CA LEU A 102 -2.27 14.54 -3.26
C LEU A 102 -3.65 13.99 -2.94
N THR A 103 -4.63 14.88 -2.77
CA THR A 103 -6.05 14.51 -2.74
C THR A 103 -6.54 14.37 -4.16
N GLN A 104 -6.57 13.13 -4.69
CA GLN A 104 -6.89 12.85 -6.09
C GLN A 104 -7.37 11.41 -6.26
N ASP A 105 -8.27 11.17 -7.23
CA ASP A 105 -8.60 9.80 -7.65
C ASP A 105 -7.37 9.16 -8.32
N VAL A 106 -7.04 7.92 -7.91
CA VAL A 106 -5.91 7.18 -8.48
C VAL A 106 -6.02 7.00 -9.99
N ASN A 107 -7.24 6.94 -10.55
CA ASN A 107 -7.45 6.85 -12.00
C ASN A 107 -7.01 8.11 -12.74
N GLU A 108 -7.08 9.27 -12.10
CA GLU A 108 -6.71 10.57 -12.68
C GLU A 108 -5.21 10.86 -12.53
N PHE A 109 -4.52 10.16 -11.64
CA PHE A 109 -3.09 10.34 -11.43
C PHE A 109 -2.29 9.98 -12.69
N LYS A 110 -1.41 10.86 -13.17
CA LYS A 110 -0.69 10.71 -14.46
C LYS A 110 0.82 10.65 -14.34
N GLU A 111 1.35 10.98 -13.17
CA GLU A 111 2.80 10.97 -12.99
C GLU A 111 3.36 9.54 -13.05
N LYS A 112 4.62 9.45 -13.44
CA LYS A 112 5.38 8.20 -13.45
C LYS A 112 6.23 8.09 -12.18
N GLY A 113 6.54 6.87 -11.80
CA GLY A 113 7.48 6.52 -10.76
C GLY A 113 8.34 5.33 -11.20
N ASP A 114 9.28 4.96 -10.36
CA ASP A 114 10.10 3.78 -10.55
C ASP A 114 9.43 2.56 -9.90
N THR A 115 8.80 2.78 -8.74
CA THR A 115 8.09 1.75 -7.97
C THR A 115 6.72 2.27 -7.51
N VAL A 116 5.69 1.43 -7.64
CA VAL A 116 4.41 1.60 -6.94
C VAL A 116 4.37 0.66 -5.74
N ILE A 117 3.96 1.18 -4.58
CA ILE A 117 3.57 0.39 -3.42
C ILE A 117 2.12 0.74 -3.12
N MET A 118 1.24 -0.25 -2.95
CA MET A 118 -0.18 0.02 -2.68
C MET A 118 -0.86 -1.07 -1.85
N ASN A 119 -1.77 -0.64 -0.96
CA ASN A 119 -2.70 -1.52 -0.26
C ASN A 119 -4.14 -1.13 -0.66
N PRO A 120 -4.61 -1.57 -1.85
CA PRO A 120 -5.93 -1.20 -2.34
C PRO A 120 -7.05 -1.86 -1.53
N PRO A 121 -8.29 -1.36 -1.59
CA PRO A 121 -9.43 -2.01 -0.98
C PRO A 121 -9.57 -3.46 -1.46
N PHE A 122 -9.71 -4.43 -0.55
CA PHE A 122 -9.80 -5.85 -0.89
C PHE A 122 -11.15 -6.24 -1.52
N GLY A 123 -12.08 -5.29 -1.64
CA GLY A 123 -13.40 -5.50 -2.23
C GLY A 123 -14.26 -6.47 -1.42
N ALA A 124 -14.02 -6.59 -0.10
CA ALA A 124 -14.71 -7.53 0.78
C ALA A 124 -16.24 -7.34 0.76
N GLN A 125 -16.70 -6.14 0.42
CA GLN A 125 -18.11 -5.74 0.42
C GLN A 125 -18.74 -5.58 -0.96
N LYS A 126 -17.95 -5.56 -2.04
CA LYS A 126 -18.47 -5.36 -3.41
C LYS A 126 -18.52 -6.69 -4.17
N ALA A 127 -19.58 -6.87 -4.96
CA ALA A 127 -19.78 -8.07 -5.79
C ALA A 127 -18.68 -8.33 -6.84
N SER A 128 -17.74 -7.36 -7.04
CA SER A 128 -16.69 -7.43 -8.06
C SER A 128 -15.29 -7.18 -7.49
N ARG A 129 -14.82 -8.05 -6.55
CA ARG A 129 -13.43 -8.00 -6.03
C ARG A 129 -12.39 -8.03 -7.14
N GLN A 130 -12.57 -8.93 -8.09
CA GLN A 130 -11.66 -9.10 -9.22
C GLN A 130 -11.55 -7.85 -10.10
N GLU A 131 -12.61 -7.05 -10.17
CA GLU A 131 -12.60 -5.80 -10.93
C GLU A 131 -11.84 -4.69 -10.21
N ALA A 132 -11.91 -4.64 -8.87
CA ALA A 132 -11.12 -3.72 -8.07
C ALA A 132 -9.62 -4.05 -8.16
N ASP A 133 -9.24 -5.32 -7.94
CA ASP A 133 -7.86 -5.81 -8.09
C ASP A 133 -7.32 -5.49 -9.50
N ARG A 134 -8.10 -5.77 -10.54
CA ARG A 134 -7.73 -5.47 -11.94
C ARG A 134 -7.46 -3.98 -12.13
N ARG A 135 -8.42 -3.13 -11.75
CA ARG A 135 -8.32 -1.68 -11.98
C ARG A 135 -7.09 -1.06 -11.31
N PHE A 136 -6.83 -1.43 -10.05
CA PHE A 136 -5.67 -0.94 -9.32
C PHE A 136 -4.35 -1.44 -9.92
N LEU A 137 -4.27 -2.72 -10.26
CA LEU A 137 -3.05 -3.31 -10.84
C LEU A 137 -2.75 -2.77 -12.23
N GLU A 138 -3.77 -2.63 -13.09
CA GLU A 138 -3.63 -2.00 -14.42
C GLU A 138 -3.15 -0.55 -14.30
N LYS A 139 -3.68 0.19 -13.31
CA LYS A 139 -3.25 1.56 -13.05
C LYS A 139 -1.81 1.62 -12.55
N ALA A 140 -1.45 0.78 -11.59
CA ALA A 140 -0.11 0.73 -11.03
C ALA A 140 0.96 0.42 -12.11
N LEU A 141 0.70 -0.56 -12.99
CA LEU A 141 1.59 -0.90 -14.11
C LEU A 141 1.67 0.18 -15.21
N LYS A 142 0.70 1.12 -15.23
CA LYS A 142 0.83 2.32 -16.07
C LYS A 142 1.68 3.40 -15.39
N VAL A 143 1.77 3.40 -14.07
CA VAL A 143 2.53 4.39 -13.28
C VAL A 143 4.01 3.99 -13.19
N ALA A 144 4.31 2.72 -12.89
CA ALA A 144 5.69 2.26 -12.67
C ALA A 144 5.94 0.86 -13.27
N PRO A 145 7.20 0.53 -13.60
CA PRO A 145 7.57 -0.81 -14.05
C PRO A 145 7.57 -1.85 -12.92
N VAL A 146 7.76 -1.44 -11.66
CA VAL A 146 7.74 -2.32 -10.48
C VAL A 146 6.56 -1.96 -9.60
N VAL A 147 5.80 -2.98 -9.18
CA VAL A 147 4.59 -2.80 -8.36
C VAL A 147 4.58 -3.79 -7.20
N TYR A 148 4.41 -3.28 -5.98
CA TYR A 148 4.09 -4.05 -4.79
C TYR A 148 2.62 -3.82 -4.43
N SER A 149 1.80 -4.87 -4.48
CA SER A 149 0.36 -4.76 -4.26
C SER A 149 -0.17 -5.81 -3.30
N PHE A 150 -0.91 -5.35 -2.28
CA PHE A 150 -1.61 -6.20 -1.32
C PHE A 150 -2.89 -6.78 -1.91
N HIS A 151 -3.13 -8.05 -1.66
CA HIS A 151 -4.32 -8.79 -2.09
C HIS A 151 -4.71 -9.85 -1.07
N LEU A 152 -5.98 -10.27 -1.06
CA LEU A 152 -6.38 -11.44 -0.29
C LEU A 152 -5.74 -12.69 -0.91
N LYS A 153 -5.10 -13.53 -0.10
CA LYS A 153 -4.43 -14.77 -0.56
C LYS A 153 -5.34 -15.65 -1.41
N LYS A 154 -6.63 -15.72 -1.11
CA LYS A 154 -7.61 -16.50 -1.88
C LYS A 154 -7.82 -16.02 -3.32
N THR A 155 -7.35 -14.82 -3.69
CA THR A 155 -7.42 -14.28 -5.08
C THR A 155 -6.16 -14.54 -5.87
N GLU A 156 -5.15 -15.18 -5.32
CA GLU A 156 -3.81 -15.34 -5.89
C GLU A 156 -3.83 -16.00 -7.29
N GLU A 157 -4.61 -17.08 -7.46
CA GLU A 157 -4.75 -17.75 -8.76
C GLU A 157 -5.34 -16.84 -9.85
N PHE A 158 -6.31 -16.01 -9.49
CA PHE A 158 -6.86 -15.00 -10.40
C PHE A 158 -5.81 -13.94 -10.76
N LEU A 159 -5.04 -13.48 -9.76
CA LEU A 159 -4.00 -12.47 -9.96
C LEU A 159 -2.85 -12.96 -10.83
N GLU A 160 -2.46 -14.24 -10.73
CA GLU A 160 -1.47 -14.84 -11.64
C GLU A 160 -1.90 -14.75 -13.11
N LYS A 161 -3.17 -15.09 -13.37
CA LYS A 161 -3.75 -15.00 -14.72
C LYS A 161 -3.81 -13.54 -15.18
N LEU A 162 -4.22 -12.64 -14.30
CA LEU A 162 -4.32 -11.21 -14.59
C LEU A 162 -2.94 -10.59 -14.90
N VAL A 163 -1.93 -10.83 -14.06
CA VAL A 163 -0.56 -10.31 -14.26
C VAL A 163 0.01 -10.79 -15.59
N LYS A 164 -0.19 -12.07 -15.93
CA LYS A 164 0.22 -12.62 -17.23
C LYS A 164 -0.52 -11.95 -18.39
N ALA A 165 -1.82 -11.69 -18.25
CA ALA A 165 -2.61 -11.00 -19.27
C ALA A 165 -2.21 -9.52 -19.46
N LEU A 166 -1.58 -8.91 -18.43
CA LEU A 166 -1.03 -7.55 -18.47
C LEU A 166 0.44 -7.50 -18.93
N ASP A 167 0.94 -8.56 -19.56
CA ASP A 167 2.32 -8.67 -20.03
C ASP A 167 3.35 -8.36 -18.95
N SER A 168 3.11 -8.92 -17.75
CA SER A 168 3.91 -8.69 -16.56
C SER A 168 4.25 -10.01 -15.88
N THR A 169 5.17 -9.99 -14.89
CA THR A 169 5.64 -11.18 -14.19
C THR A 169 5.60 -10.95 -12.69
N ILE A 170 5.10 -11.93 -11.92
CA ILE A 170 5.24 -11.95 -10.47
C ILE A 170 6.65 -12.49 -10.15
N THR A 171 7.48 -11.65 -9.52
CA THR A 171 8.87 -11.98 -9.20
C THR A 171 9.09 -12.30 -7.73
N SER A 172 8.21 -11.84 -6.83
CA SER A 172 8.24 -12.19 -5.40
C SER A 172 6.84 -12.22 -4.80
N ARG A 173 6.68 -12.97 -3.71
CA ARG A 173 5.45 -13.06 -2.91
C ARG A 173 5.79 -12.96 -1.43
N PHE A 174 5.02 -12.13 -0.70
CA PHE A 174 5.13 -11.98 0.75
C PHE A 174 3.78 -12.26 1.37
N TYR A 175 3.72 -13.14 2.37
CA TYR A 175 2.47 -13.56 3.01
C TYR A 175 2.39 -13.00 4.42
N TYR A 176 1.23 -12.45 4.78
CA TYR A 176 0.99 -11.85 6.09
C TYR A 176 -0.37 -12.27 6.65
N SER A 177 -0.45 -12.43 7.98
CA SER A 177 -1.73 -12.39 8.69
C SER A 177 -2.07 -10.92 8.97
N PHE A 178 -3.15 -10.44 8.37
CA PHE A 178 -3.55 -9.04 8.39
C PHE A 178 -4.76 -8.86 9.31
N PRO A 179 -4.64 -8.10 10.41
CA PRO A 179 -5.76 -7.84 11.32
C PRO A 179 -6.73 -6.84 10.69
N LEU A 180 -7.96 -7.25 10.45
CA LEU A 180 -9.03 -6.33 10.06
C LEU A 180 -9.73 -5.85 11.32
N PRO A 181 -9.84 -4.52 11.55
CA PRO A 181 -10.61 -3.97 12.65
C PRO A 181 -12.09 -4.24 12.46
N ARG A 182 -12.85 -4.26 13.58
CA ARG A 182 -14.33 -4.27 13.53
C ARG A 182 -14.83 -2.97 12.93
N ILE A 183 -15.19 -3.00 11.67
CA ILE A 183 -15.84 -1.86 11.00
C ILE A 183 -17.38 -2.06 11.01
N TYR A 184 -17.90 -3.25 11.42
CA TYR A 184 -19.32 -3.59 11.35
C TYR A 184 -19.90 -4.01 12.70
N HIS A 185 -21.03 -3.39 13.09
CA HIS A 185 -21.79 -3.68 14.32
C HIS A 185 -22.41 -5.09 14.38
N PHE A 186 -22.38 -5.88 13.30
CA PHE A 186 -22.97 -7.22 13.23
C PHE A 186 -21.95 -8.36 13.27
N HIS A 187 -20.65 -8.09 13.46
CA HIS A 187 -19.66 -9.16 13.67
C HIS A 187 -19.45 -9.41 15.15
N GLN A 188 -19.70 -10.66 15.60
CA GLN A 188 -19.58 -11.11 17.00
C GLN A 188 -18.13 -11.33 17.47
N GLU A 189 -17.14 -11.35 16.57
CA GLU A 189 -15.73 -11.59 16.89
C GLU A 189 -14.92 -10.28 16.95
N GLU A 190 -14.06 -10.14 17.96
CA GLU A 190 -13.32 -8.89 18.26
C GLU A 190 -12.25 -8.48 17.26
N LYS A 191 -11.65 -9.44 16.56
CA LYS A 191 -10.67 -9.22 15.48
C LYS A 191 -10.79 -10.38 14.50
N ARG A 192 -10.84 -10.09 13.23
CA ARG A 192 -10.71 -11.11 12.17
C ARG A 192 -9.36 -10.94 11.50
N GLU A 193 -8.55 -11.98 11.55
CA GLU A 193 -7.33 -12.05 10.74
C GLU A 193 -7.67 -12.59 9.35
N VAL A 194 -7.09 -11.99 8.33
CA VAL A 194 -7.19 -12.47 6.96
C VAL A 194 -5.80 -12.73 6.40
N GLU A 195 -5.67 -13.79 5.63
CA GLU A 195 -4.44 -14.06 4.92
C GLU A 195 -4.32 -13.16 3.70
N VAL A 196 -3.22 -12.44 3.64
CA VAL A 196 -2.88 -11.48 2.58
C VAL A 196 -1.61 -11.93 1.89
N VAL A 197 -1.56 -11.76 0.60
CA VAL A 197 -0.34 -11.85 -0.20
C VAL A 197 0.00 -10.48 -0.76
N VAL A 198 1.26 -10.08 -0.67
CA VAL A 198 1.79 -8.96 -1.44
C VAL A 198 2.56 -9.52 -2.63
N LEU A 199 2.17 -9.11 -3.81
CA LEU A 199 2.83 -9.49 -5.04
C LEU A 199 3.80 -8.40 -5.46
N ARG A 200 5.06 -8.77 -5.73
CA ARG A 200 5.98 -7.94 -6.49
C ARG A 200 5.82 -8.30 -7.97
N VAL A 201 5.38 -7.34 -8.74
CA VAL A 201 5.10 -7.50 -10.18
C VAL A 201 6.03 -6.60 -10.97
N GLU A 202 6.67 -7.17 -11.98
CA GLU A 202 7.50 -6.43 -12.94
C GLU A 202 6.83 -6.44 -14.31
N LYS A 203 6.79 -5.27 -14.93
CA LYS A 203 6.39 -5.12 -16.32
C LYS A 203 7.50 -5.66 -17.24
N ARG A 204 7.13 -6.41 -18.25
CA ARG A 204 8.06 -6.86 -19.29
C ARG A 204 8.43 -5.76 -20.26
#